data_c27148e840219ff05d4e01297c880c54
#
_entry.id   c27148e840219ff05d4e01297c880c54
#
_cell.length_a   1.000
_cell.length_b   1.000
_cell.length_c   1.000
_cell.angle_alpha   90.00
_cell.angle_beta   90.00
_cell.angle_gamma   90.00
#
_symmetry.space_group_name_H-M   'P 1'
#
loop_
_entity.id
_entity.type
_entity.pdbx_description
1 polymer ?
#
loop_
_entity_poly.entity_id
_entity_poly.type
_entity_poly.pdbx_seq_one_letter_code
_entity_poly.pdbx_strand_id
1 'polypeptide(L)'
;RVPIAGTVESIGEITPQVLQDCHAAFYAPANLMLCVTGDVDPALVEEIARAESANAHAEPVPVRDYGPAEAMTCPTKRTVRHMEIAMPTFCLGFKCEPPARGLESMRREIIGDLAAEILVGESSALYTRLYDEGLINSDFSAGYESVRDACLFSAGGDSRDPDAVLRAILDEAQRLSREGFDRALFDRLI
;
A
#
# COMPACT_ATOMS: atom_id res chain seq x y z
N ARG A 1 0.19 6.29 16.86
CA ARG A 1 -0.58 6.22 15.61
C ARG A 1 -1.98 5.71 15.92
N VAL A 2 -2.98 6.28 15.31
CA VAL A 2 -4.38 5.91 15.51
C VAL A 2 -4.68 4.72 14.57
N PRO A 3 -5.26 3.60 15.07
CA PRO A 3 -5.71 2.52 14.22
C PRO A 3 -6.80 3.02 13.24
N ILE A 4 -6.76 2.60 11.97
CA ILE A 4 -7.76 2.99 10.97
C ILE A 4 -9.18 2.55 11.41
N ALA A 5 -9.29 1.36 11.99
CA ALA A 5 -10.55 0.84 12.51
C ALA A 5 -11.01 1.50 13.83
N GLY A 6 -10.19 2.38 14.41
CA GLY A 6 -10.46 2.98 15.71
C GLY A 6 -10.20 2.03 16.90
N THR A 7 -10.61 2.47 18.08
CA THR A 7 -10.63 1.68 19.32
C THR A 7 -12.06 1.56 19.80
N VAL A 8 -12.31 0.66 20.77
CA VAL A 8 -13.65 0.49 21.37
C VAL A 8 -14.20 1.82 21.89
N GLU A 9 -13.33 2.61 22.53
CA GLU A 9 -13.67 3.93 23.07
C GLU A 9 -14.04 4.91 21.95
N SER A 10 -13.18 5.04 20.92
CA SER A 10 -13.42 5.97 19.81
C SER A 10 -14.63 5.59 18.96
N ILE A 11 -14.92 4.29 18.80
CA ILE A 11 -16.14 3.83 18.11
C ILE A 11 -17.38 4.18 18.93
N GLY A 12 -17.30 4.05 20.27
CA GLY A 12 -18.41 4.41 21.17
C GLY A 12 -18.76 5.91 21.17
N GLU A 13 -17.84 6.77 20.74
CA GLU A 13 -18.06 8.22 20.62
C GLU A 13 -18.73 8.62 19.30
N ILE A 14 -18.87 7.70 18.34
CA ILE A 14 -19.48 7.99 17.03
C ILE A 14 -20.99 8.11 17.21
N THR A 15 -21.49 9.32 16.99
CA THR A 15 -22.93 9.61 17.02
C THR A 15 -23.47 9.73 15.57
N PRO A 16 -24.81 9.64 15.38
CA PRO A 16 -25.42 9.92 14.08
C PRO A 16 -25.02 11.29 13.52
N GLN A 17 -24.89 12.31 14.38
CA GLN A 17 -24.49 13.65 13.98
C GLN A 17 -23.05 13.67 13.43
N VAL A 18 -22.10 13.00 14.11
CA VAL A 18 -20.70 12.87 13.64
C VAL A 18 -20.66 12.23 12.26
N LEU A 19 -21.46 11.18 12.02
CA LEU A 19 -21.53 10.52 10.70
C LEU A 19 -22.08 11.47 9.63
N GLN A 20 -23.12 12.25 9.94
CA GLN A 20 -23.70 13.22 9.02
C GLN A 20 -22.72 14.35 8.71
N ASP A 21 -22.03 14.88 9.71
CA ASP A 21 -21.01 15.93 9.55
C ASP A 21 -19.83 15.44 8.69
N CYS A 22 -19.35 14.23 8.94
CA CYS A 22 -18.31 13.60 8.12
C CYS A 22 -18.79 13.39 6.67
N HIS A 23 -20.02 12.91 6.49
CA HIS A 23 -20.59 12.73 5.15
C HIS A 23 -20.67 14.07 4.41
N ALA A 24 -21.22 15.11 5.03
CA ALA A 24 -21.34 16.43 4.42
C ALA A 24 -19.96 17.01 4.06
N ALA A 25 -18.97 16.85 4.94
CA ALA A 25 -17.62 17.37 4.72
C ALA A 25 -16.86 16.65 3.60
N PHE A 26 -16.94 15.31 3.54
CA PHE A 26 -16.08 14.51 2.64
C PHE A 26 -16.75 14.12 1.32
N TYR A 27 -18.08 14.01 1.29
CA TYR A 27 -18.86 13.62 0.10
C TYR A 27 -19.44 14.81 -0.67
N ALA A 28 -18.91 15.99 -0.46
CA ALA A 28 -19.25 17.16 -1.28
C ALA A 28 -18.70 16.99 -2.71
N PRO A 29 -19.44 17.38 -3.78
CA PRO A 29 -18.98 17.25 -5.16
C PRO A 29 -17.61 17.88 -5.44
N ALA A 30 -17.28 18.97 -4.76
CA ALA A 30 -15.98 19.63 -4.86
C ALA A 30 -14.80 18.77 -4.38
N ASN A 31 -15.08 17.73 -3.59
CA ASN A 31 -14.08 16.78 -3.07
C ASN A 31 -14.12 15.42 -3.79
N LEU A 32 -14.95 15.24 -4.79
CA LEU A 32 -15.13 13.98 -5.52
C LEU A 32 -14.52 14.06 -6.90
N MET A 33 -14.01 12.93 -7.38
CA MET A 33 -13.60 12.73 -8.76
C MET A 33 -14.37 11.54 -9.32
N LEU A 34 -15.10 11.78 -10.42
CA LEU A 34 -15.77 10.71 -11.16
C LEU A 34 -14.83 10.21 -12.27
N CYS A 35 -14.52 8.94 -12.26
CA CYS A 35 -13.77 8.26 -13.32
C CYS A 35 -14.62 7.12 -13.87
N VAL A 36 -14.90 7.16 -15.17
CA VAL A 36 -15.73 6.15 -15.85
C VAL A 36 -14.92 5.55 -17.00
N THR A 37 -14.81 4.22 -17.05
CA THR A 37 -14.14 3.49 -18.12
C THR A 37 -15.08 2.46 -18.72
N GLY A 38 -15.05 2.33 -20.03
CA GLY A 38 -15.89 1.36 -20.77
C GLY A 38 -16.46 1.97 -22.04
N ASP A 39 -17.36 1.21 -22.69
CA ASP A 39 -18.09 1.65 -23.88
C ASP A 39 -19.28 2.53 -23.44
N VAL A 40 -19.00 3.80 -23.14
CA VAL A 40 -19.98 4.77 -22.62
C VAL A 40 -19.95 6.05 -23.44
N ASP A 41 -21.07 6.74 -23.52
CA ASP A 41 -21.14 8.11 -24.07
C ASP A 41 -20.68 9.12 -23.03
N PRO A 42 -19.55 9.81 -23.23
CA PRO A 42 -19.03 10.80 -22.28
C PRO A 42 -20.02 11.96 -22.03
N ALA A 43 -20.78 12.36 -23.04
CA ALA A 43 -21.75 13.46 -22.92
C ALA A 43 -22.91 13.08 -21.99
N LEU A 44 -23.41 11.85 -22.10
CA LEU A 44 -24.44 11.34 -21.20
C LEU A 44 -23.92 11.22 -19.76
N VAL A 45 -22.69 10.75 -19.57
CA VAL A 45 -22.07 10.67 -18.23
C VAL A 45 -21.96 12.07 -17.61
N GLU A 46 -21.52 13.06 -18.38
CA GLU A 46 -21.41 14.45 -17.92
C GLU A 46 -22.79 15.04 -17.57
N GLU A 47 -23.80 14.79 -18.39
CA GLU A 47 -25.18 15.25 -18.14
C GLU A 47 -25.72 14.69 -16.82
N ILE A 48 -25.58 13.38 -16.59
CA ILE A 48 -26.02 12.73 -15.36
C ILE A 48 -25.23 13.28 -14.16
N ALA A 49 -23.93 13.39 -14.25
CA ALA A 49 -23.11 13.93 -13.18
C ALA A 49 -23.48 15.37 -12.81
N ARG A 50 -23.80 16.22 -13.79
CA ARG A 50 -24.30 17.59 -13.56
C ARG A 50 -25.67 17.60 -12.88
N ALA A 51 -26.59 16.76 -13.35
CA ALA A 51 -27.91 16.68 -12.80
C ALA A 51 -27.90 16.27 -11.32
N GLU A 52 -27.14 15.24 -10.99
CA GLU A 52 -27.01 14.73 -9.62
C GLU A 52 -26.28 15.72 -8.70
N SER A 53 -25.31 16.48 -9.24
CA SER A 53 -24.56 17.48 -8.47
C SER A 53 -25.28 18.82 -8.31
N ALA A 54 -26.35 19.09 -9.08
CA ALA A 54 -27.02 20.41 -9.14
C ALA A 54 -27.61 20.86 -7.80
N ASN A 55 -28.04 19.93 -6.96
CA ASN A 55 -28.63 20.18 -5.65
C ASN A 55 -27.66 19.96 -4.47
N ALA A 56 -26.40 19.66 -4.75
CA ALA A 56 -25.43 19.42 -3.71
C ALA A 56 -24.98 20.74 -3.07
N HIS A 57 -24.86 20.76 -1.75
CA HIS A 57 -24.36 21.92 -1.04
C HIS A 57 -22.89 22.14 -1.36
N ALA A 58 -22.53 23.39 -1.63
CA ALA A 58 -21.14 23.80 -1.85
C ALA A 58 -20.42 23.95 -0.50
N GLU A 59 -20.13 22.84 0.15
CA GLU A 59 -19.31 22.88 1.35
C GLU A 59 -17.83 23.07 0.97
N PRO A 60 -17.06 23.83 1.77
CA PRO A 60 -15.63 23.97 1.53
C PRO A 60 -14.94 22.62 1.68
N VAL A 61 -14.05 22.31 0.73
CA VAL A 61 -13.24 21.07 0.80
C VAL A 61 -12.40 21.10 2.08
N PRO A 62 -12.47 20.05 2.92
CA PRO A 62 -11.69 20.00 4.14
C PRO A 62 -10.18 20.08 3.86
N VAL A 63 -9.48 20.91 4.61
CA VAL A 63 -8.03 20.95 4.57
C VAL A 63 -7.49 19.69 5.25
N ARG A 64 -6.75 18.88 4.50
CA ARG A 64 -6.16 17.65 5.02
C ARG A 64 -4.91 17.97 5.82
N ASP A 65 -4.90 17.57 7.09
CA ASP A 65 -3.70 17.60 7.92
C ASP A 65 -3.06 16.20 7.92
N TYR A 66 -1.89 16.10 7.31
CA TYR A 66 -1.11 14.85 7.26
C TYR A 66 -0.09 14.76 8.40
N GLY A 67 -0.06 15.75 9.28
CA GLY A 67 0.93 15.86 10.34
C GLY A 67 2.35 16.17 9.80
N PRO A 68 3.36 16.02 10.65
CA PRO A 68 4.75 16.26 10.25
C PRO A 68 5.23 15.23 9.22
N ALA A 69 6.17 15.64 8.37
CA ALA A 69 6.81 14.76 7.39
C ALA A 69 7.37 13.49 8.06
N GLU A 70 7.20 12.36 7.41
CA GLU A 70 7.66 11.07 7.94
C GLU A 70 9.19 11.00 7.88
N ALA A 71 9.82 10.70 9.02
CA ALA A 71 11.26 10.51 9.08
C ALA A 71 11.69 9.22 8.37
N MET A 72 12.82 9.26 7.65
CA MET A 72 13.39 8.06 7.01
C MET A 72 13.92 7.02 8.01
N THR A 73 14.19 7.44 9.24
CA THR A 73 14.65 6.54 10.31
C THR A 73 13.49 5.88 11.03
N CYS A 74 13.64 4.60 11.34
CA CYS A 74 12.68 3.87 12.19
C CYS A 74 13.19 3.88 13.64
N PRO A 75 12.46 4.49 14.58
CA PRO A 75 12.86 4.51 16.00
C PRO A 75 12.81 3.11 16.62
N THR A 76 11.91 2.26 16.16
CA THR A 76 11.79 0.86 16.60
C THR A 76 11.95 -0.05 15.41
N LYS A 77 13.00 -0.87 15.40
CA LYS A 77 13.31 -1.78 14.29
C LYS A 77 12.52 -3.08 14.34
N ARG A 78 12.06 -3.49 15.51
CA ARG A 78 11.30 -4.72 15.69
C ARG A 78 10.27 -4.56 16.79
N THR A 79 9.07 -5.06 16.53
CA THR A 79 8.01 -5.17 17.52
C THR A 79 7.46 -6.59 17.49
N VAL A 80 7.25 -7.20 18.64
CA VAL A 80 6.64 -8.53 18.77
C VAL A 80 5.38 -8.39 19.61
N ARG A 81 4.31 -9.03 19.15
CA ARG A 81 3.06 -9.15 19.90
C ARG A 81 2.71 -10.63 20.03
N HIS A 82 2.40 -11.07 21.23
CA HIS A 82 1.92 -12.43 21.47
C HIS A 82 0.40 -12.46 21.30
N MET A 83 -0.07 -13.37 20.44
CA MET A 83 -1.47 -13.55 20.12
C MET A 83 -1.78 -15.06 20.02
N GLU A 84 -3.04 -15.44 20.20
CA GLU A 84 -3.50 -16.82 19.98
C GLU A 84 -3.69 -17.08 18.48
N ILE A 85 -2.61 -17.43 17.80
CA ILE A 85 -2.56 -17.73 16.35
C ILE A 85 -1.86 -19.07 16.13
N ALA A 86 -2.22 -19.77 15.06
CA ALA A 86 -1.68 -21.09 14.76
C ALA A 86 -0.19 -21.05 14.34
N MET A 87 0.25 -19.97 13.69
CA MET A 87 1.60 -19.77 13.22
C MET A 87 1.98 -18.28 13.30
N PRO A 88 3.24 -17.94 13.55
CA PRO A 88 3.68 -16.55 13.56
C PRO A 88 3.40 -15.86 12.23
N THR A 89 2.69 -14.73 12.30
CA THR A 89 2.50 -13.82 11.17
C THR A 89 3.49 -12.67 11.28
N PHE A 90 4.09 -12.27 10.19
CA PHE A 90 5.06 -11.19 10.17
C PHE A 90 4.78 -10.16 9.08
N CYS A 91 5.29 -8.96 9.31
CA CYS A 91 5.34 -7.90 8.31
C CYS A 91 6.72 -7.24 8.36
N LEU A 92 7.35 -7.14 7.23
CA LEU A 92 8.61 -6.42 7.01
C LEU A 92 8.30 -5.12 6.28
N GLY A 93 9.04 -4.06 6.59
CA GLY A 93 8.93 -2.80 5.89
C GLY A 93 10.27 -2.10 5.76
N PHE A 94 10.59 -1.66 4.56
CA PHE A 94 11.78 -0.86 4.27
C PHE A 94 11.34 0.48 3.71
N LYS A 95 11.67 1.56 4.42
CA LYS A 95 11.35 2.91 3.95
C LYS A 95 12.23 3.25 2.74
N CYS A 96 11.58 3.70 1.69
CA CYS A 96 12.19 4.19 0.47
C CYS A 96 12.05 5.71 0.39
N GLU A 97 12.94 6.37 -0.33
CA GLU A 97 12.82 7.81 -0.58
C GLU A 97 11.53 8.10 -1.33
N PRO A 98 10.72 9.06 -0.85
CA PRO A 98 9.50 9.44 -1.56
C PRO A 98 9.84 9.98 -2.95
N PRO A 99 9.08 9.59 -3.98
CA PRO A 99 9.30 10.07 -5.34
C PRO A 99 8.90 11.55 -5.47
N ALA A 100 9.41 12.18 -6.49
CA ALA A 100 8.87 13.44 -6.97
C ALA A 100 7.39 13.27 -7.41
N ARG A 101 6.67 14.37 -7.56
CA ARG A 101 5.25 14.33 -7.96
C ARG A 101 5.08 14.09 -9.46
N GLY A 102 3.89 13.69 -9.88
CA GLY A 102 3.51 13.55 -11.28
C GLY A 102 4.09 12.29 -11.94
N LEU A 103 4.50 12.40 -13.19
CA LEU A 103 4.99 11.25 -13.99
C LEU A 103 6.19 10.54 -13.36
N GLU A 104 7.06 11.26 -12.68
CA GLU A 104 8.20 10.65 -12.00
C GLU A 104 7.76 9.77 -10.83
N SER A 105 6.69 10.16 -10.11
CA SER A 105 6.08 9.31 -9.08
C SER A 105 5.59 7.99 -9.67
N MET A 106 4.80 8.08 -10.74
CA MET A 106 4.28 6.89 -11.44
C MET A 106 5.40 5.99 -11.95
N ARG A 107 6.45 6.58 -12.55
CA ARG A 107 7.59 5.81 -13.04
C ARG A 107 8.30 5.05 -11.93
N ARG A 108 8.51 5.69 -10.77
CA ARG A 108 9.15 5.05 -9.62
C ARG A 108 8.29 3.98 -8.99
N GLU A 109 6.98 4.16 -8.99
CA GLU A 109 6.04 3.15 -8.52
C GLU A 109 6.10 1.89 -9.39
N ILE A 110 6.02 2.04 -10.71
CA ILE A 110 6.17 0.91 -11.65
C ILE A 110 7.53 0.21 -11.49
N ILE A 111 8.62 0.98 -11.34
CA ILE A 111 9.96 0.41 -11.12
C ILE A 111 10.03 -0.31 -9.77
N GLY A 112 9.42 0.26 -8.73
CA GLY A 112 9.35 -0.34 -7.39
C GLY A 112 8.60 -1.66 -7.39
N ASP A 113 7.44 -1.71 -8.05
CA ASP A 113 6.64 -2.94 -8.20
C ASP A 113 7.41 -4.01 -8.96
N LEU A 114 8.00 -3.67 -10.11
CA LEU A 114 8.83 -4.62 -10.86
C LEU A 114 10.03 -5.12 -10.05
N ALA A 115 10.67 -4.24 -9.27
CA ALA A 115 11.77 -4.64 -8.39
C ALA A 115 11.31 -5.58 -7.27
N ALA A 116 10.14 -5.35 -6.70
CA ALA A 116 9.55 -6.24 -5.69
C ALA A 116 9.24 -7.63 -6.28
N GLU A 117 8.65 -7.67 -7.47
CA GLU A 117 8.35 -8.90 -8.19
C GLU A 117 9.61 -9.70 -8.56
N ILE A 118 10.67 -9.02 -9.02
CA ILE A 118 11.95 -9.66 -9.32
C ILE A 118 12.61 -10.20 -8.06
N LEU A 119 12.53 -9.45 -6.96
CA LEU A 119 13.18 -9.81 -5.71
C LEU A 119 12.52 -11.03 -5.06
N VAL A 120 11.18 -10.99 -4.89
CA VAL A 120 10.47 -11.97 -4.07
C VAL A 120 9.02 -12.20 -4.51
N GLY A 121 8.65 -11.80 -5.72
CA GLY A 121 7.35 -12.16 -6.32
C GLY A 121 7.26 -13.66 -6.59
N GLU A 122 6.04 -14.17 -6.78
CA GLU A 122 5.75 -15.61 -6.91
C GLU A 122 6.58 -16.33 -7.99
N SER A 123 6.98 -15.62 -9.04
CA SER A 123 7.81 -16.15 -10.15
C SER A 123 9.31 -16.05 -9.88
N SER A 124 9.74 -15.50 -8.75
CA SER A 124 11.17 -15.35 -8.40
C SER A 124 11.75 -16.64 -7.87
N ALA A 125 13.06 -16.83 -8.06
CA ALA A 125 13.78 -17.96 -7.51
C ALA A 125 13.79 -17.95 -5.96
N LEU A 126 13.79 -16.76 -5.36
CA LEU A 126 13.72 -16.63 -3.91
C LEU A 126 12.38 -17.12 -3.35
N TYR A 127 11.27 -16.68 -3.94
CA TYR A 127 9.93 -17.13 -3.51
C TYR A 127 9.81 -18.65 -3.59
N THR A 128 10.15 -19.23 -4.75
CA THR A 128 10.09 -20.69 -4.95
C THR A 128 10.91 -21.44 -3.89
N ARG A 129 12.12 -21.00 -3.63
CA ARG A 129 12.97 -21.61 -2.60
C ARG A 129 12.37 -21.51 -1.21
N LEU A 130 11.91 -20.32 -0.79
CA LEU A 130 11.30 -20.14 0.54
C LEU A 130 10.01 -20.96 0.71
N TYR A 131 9.25 -21.09 -0.36
CA TYR A 131 8.03 -21.90 -0.39
C TYR A 131 8.35 -23.40 -0.26
N ASP A 132 9.31 -23.91 -1.05
CA ASP A 132 9.74 -25.32 -1.01
C ASP A 132 10.36 -25.70 0.34
N GLU A 133 11.09 -24.78 0.97
CA GLU A 133 11.62 -24.93 2.32
C GLU A 133 10.53 -24.83 3.41
N GLY A 134 9.30 -24.46 3.04
CA GLY A 134 8.17 -24.24 3.95
C GLY A 134 8.42 -23.07 4.94
N LEU A 135 9.22 -22.09 4.54
CA LEU A 135 9.44 -20.86 5.30
C LEU A 135 8.35 -19.81 5.04
N ILE A 136 7.68 -19.90 3.90
CA ILE A 136 6.49 -19.12 3.55
C ILE A 136 5.41 -20.05 3.00
N ASN A 137 4.19 -19.54 2.90
CA ASN A 137 3.05 -20.21 2.28
C ASN A 137 2.42 -19.29 1.21
N SER A 138 1.27 -19.67 0.67
CA SER A 138 0.53 -18.91 -0.36
C SER A 138 0.01 -17.55 0.13
N ASP A 139 -0.01 -17.30 1.43
CA ASP A 139 -0.47 -16.01 2.00
C ASP A 139 0.65 -14.97 2.04
N PHE A 140 1.88 -15.38 1.73
CA PHE A 140 3.01 -14.46 1.63
C PHE A 140 2.85 -13.54 0.42
N SER A 141 3.03 -12.26 0.66
CA SER A 141 3.01 -11.23 -0.38
C SER A 141 4.10 -10.19 -0.15
N ALA A 142 4.52 -9.55 -1.21
CA ALA A 142 5.43 -8.42 -1.15
C ALA A 142 5.02 -7.38 -2.19
N GLY A 143 5.40 -6.12 -1.97
CA GLY A 143 5.09 -5.06 -2.91
C GLY A 143 5.78 -3.74 -2.56
N TYR A 144 5.68 -2.81 -3.47
CA TYR A 144 6.13 -1.44 -3.28
C TYR A 144 4.92 -0.52 -3.19
N GLU A 145 4.82 0.23 -2.12
CA GLU A 145 3.72 1.15 -1.87
C GLU A 145 4.23 2.60 -1.89
N SER A 146 3.54 3.44 -2.65
CA SER A 146 3.80 4.87 -2.69
C SER A 146 2.58 5.62 -2.18
N VAL A 147 2.72 6.30 -1.05
CA VAL A 147 1.69 7.19 -0.52
C VAL A 147 2.30 8.58 -0.34
N ARG A 148 1.71 9.58 -0.93
CA ARG A 148 2.07 10.99 -0.93
C ARG A 148 3.55 11.32 -0.65
N ASP A 149 4.00 11.22 0.61
CA ASP A 149 5.34 11.63 1.06
C ASP A 149 6.11 10.45 1.69
N ALA A 150 5.66 9.22 1.49
CA ALA A 150 6.30 8.02 2.00
C ALA A 150 6.22 6.90 0.96
N CYS A 151 7.34 6.21 0.76
CA CYS A 151 7.39 4.99 -0.03
C CYS A 151 7.93 3.85 0.82
N LEU A 152 7.38 2.67 0.62
CA LEU A 152 7.64 1.50 1.42
C LEU A 152 7.72 0.26 0.53
N PHE A 153 8.82 -0.47 0.59
CA PHE A 153 8.80 -1.88 0.22
C PHE A 153 8.30 -2.66 1.44
N SER A 154 7.29 -3.49 1.24
CA SER A 154 6.74 -4.33 2.29
C SER A 154 6.72 -5.78 1.86
N ALA A 155 6.86 -6.70 2.81
CA ALA A 155 6.65 -8.12 2.61
C ALA A 155 6.07 -8.72 3.90
N GLY A 156 5.17 -9.68 3.77
CA GLY A 156 4.53 -10.28 4.93
C GLY A 156 3.77 -11.55 4.62
N GLY A 157 3.42 -12.25 5.65
CA GLY A 157 2.70 -13.52 5.61
C GLY A 157 2.96 -14.34 6.86
N ASP A 158 2.67 -15.62 6.79
CA ASP A 158 2.91 -16.55 7.86
C ASP A 158 4.25 -17.26 7.67
N SER A 159 5.01 -17.42 8.76
CA SER A 159 6.28 -18.14 8.74
C SER A 159 6.61 -18.71 10.10
N ARG A 160 7.18 -19.92 10.11
CA ARG A 160 7.76 -20.50 11.32
C ARG A 160 9.09 -19.85 11.74
N ASP A 161 9.78 -19.19 10.80
CA ASP A 161 11.02 -18.44 11.06
C ASP A 161 11.06 -17.14 10.24
N PRO A 162 10.35 -16.07 10.71
CA PRO A 162 10.36 -14.76 10.05
C PRO A 162 11.76 -14.15 9.90
N ASP A 163 12.68 -14.46 10.81
CA ASP A 163 14.04 -13.94 10.73
C ASP A 163 14.85 -14.60 9.60
N ALA A 164 14.60 -15.88 9.29
CA ALA A 164 15.19 -16.55 8.13
C ALA A 164 14.67 -15.93 6.82
N VAL A 165 13.37 -15.64 6.74
CA VAL A 165 12.78 -14.95 5.58
C VAL A 165 13.39 -13.57 5.39
N LEU A 166 13.51 -12.77 6.45
CA LEU A 166 14.16 -11.45 6.40
C LEU A 166 15.59 -11.54 5.88
N ARG A 167 16.40 -12.46 6.41
CA ARG A 167 17.80 -12.67 5.96
C ARG A 167 17.83 -13.02 4.48
N ALA A 168 17.00 -13.96 4.05
CA ALA A 168 16.95 -14.39 2.65
C ALA A 168 16.59 -13.25 1.68
N ILE A 169 15.65 -12.40 2.04
CA ILE A 169 15.29 -11.21 1.26
C ILE A 169 16.46 -10.23 1.17
N LEU A 170 17.14 -9.96 2.29
CA LEU A 170 18.29 -9.05 2.32
C LEU A 170 19.47 -9.58 1.50
N ASP A 171 19.77 -10.88 1.62
CA ASP A 171 20.86 -11.54 0.89
C ASP A 171 20.57 -11.51 -0.62
N GLU A 172 19.33 -11.79 -1.04
CA GLU A 172 18.93 -11.74 -2.43
C GLU A 172 18.97 -10.32 -2.99
N ALA A 173 18.50 -9.32 -2.24
CA ALA A 173 18.61 -7.93 -2.63
C ALA A 173 20.07 -7.50 -2.87
N GLN A 174 20.99 -7.95 -2.00
CA GLN A 174 22.41 -7.69 -2.17
C GLN A 174 23.00 -8.44 -3.38
N ARG A 175 22.56 -9.68 -3.63
CA ARG A 175 22.97 -10.44 -4.82
C ARG A 175 22.53 -9.74 -6.09
N LEU A 176 21.24 -9.39 -6.19
CA LEU A 176 20.68 -8.68 -7.34
C LEU A 176 21.36 -7.34 -7.61
N SER A 177 21.73 -6.61 -6.55
CA SER A 177 22.47 -5.35 -6.68
C SER A 177 23.88 -5.52 -7.25
N ARG A 178 24.54 -6.66 -7.00
CA ARG A 178 25.91 -6.92 -7.48
C ARG A 178 25.95 -7.62 -8.82
N GLU A 179 25.06 -8.57 -9.04
CA GLU A 179 25.11 -9.51 -10.17
C GLU A 179 24.07 -9.18 -11.25
N GLY A 180 23.10 -8.30 -10.94
CA GLY A 180 21.95 -8.03 -11.79
C GLY A 180 20.84 -9.06 -11.59
N PHE A 181 19.80 -8.95 -12.39
CA PHE A 181 18.60 -9.78 -12.33
C PHE A 181 18.42 -10.63 -13.59
N ASP A 182 17.59 -11.66 -13.49
CA ASP A 182 17.23 -12.51 -14.62
C ASP A 182 16.41 -11.71 -15.66
N ARG A 183 17.00 -11.53 -16.84
CA ARG A 183 16.36 -10.81 -17.95
C ARG A 183 15.09 -11.51 -18.46
N ALA A 184 15.08 -12.84 -18.45
CA ALA A 184 13.91 -13.59 -18.90
C ALA A 184 12.73 -13.45 -17.90
N LEU A 185 13.00 -13.35 -16.61
CA LEU A 185 11.97 -13.02 -15.61
C LEU A 185 11.42 -11.61 -15.86
N PHE A 186 12.29 -10.62 -16.01
CA PHE A 186 11.88 -9.24 -16.30
C PHE A 186 11.00 -9.14 -17.54
N ASP A 187 11.40 -9.79 -18.65
CA ASP A 187 10.66 -9.77 -19.92
C ASP A 187 9.28 -10.47 -19.84
N ARG A 188 9.03 -11.27 -18.78
CA ARG A 188 7.70 -11.86 -18.52
C ARG A 188 6.83 -10.96 -17.64
N LEU A 189 7.42 -10.05 -16.86
CA LEU A 189 6.71 -9.16 -15.94
C LEU A 189 6.20 -7.89 -16.61
N ILE A 190 6.76 -7.51 -17.77
CA ILE A 190 6.33 -6.35 -18.56
C ILE A 190 5.41 -6.76 -19.70
#